data_3e96eba0ca45e5f79093020f8b33ce29
#
_entry.id   3e96eba0ca45e5f79093020f8b33ce29
#
_cell.length_a   1.000
_cell.length_b   1.000
_cell.length_c   1.000
_cell.angle_alpha   90.00
_cell.angle_beta   90.00
_cell.angle_gamma   90.00
#
_symmetry.space_group_name_H-M   'P 1'
#
loop_
_entity.id
_entity.type
_entity.pdbx_description
1 polymer ?
#
loop_
_entity_poly.entity_id
_entity_poly.type
_entity_poly.pdbx_seq_one_letter_code
_entity_poly.pdbx_strand_id
1 'polypeptide(L)'
;MLQTDNLTAAQPQRIITAQSISSQEELLERALRPKTLDDYIGQDKAKEQLAIFIQAAKKRGEALDHTLLFGPPGLGKTTLAHIIAKELGVNLRQTSGPVLERAGDLAALLTNLEPHDVLFIDEIHRLSPVVEEILYPALEDYQLDIMIGEGPAARSVKIDLPPFTLIGATTRAGMLTNPLRDRFGIVARLEFYQNQDLATIVSRSAQLLQLDMGEEGAMEVAKRSRGTPRIANRLLRRVRDFADVKNNGVIDAAIADAALSMLDVDAQGLDVMDRKFLEAILHKFSGGPVGLDNVAAAIGESTDTIEDVIEPYLIQQGFLQRTPRGRMATERTYLHFGLKMEK
;
A
#
# COMPACT_ATOMS: atom_id res chain seq x y z
N MET A 1 -32.62 32.04 22.05
CA MET A 1 -32.11 31.35 20.86
C MET A 1 -30.78 30.70 21.26
N LEU A 2 -30.82 29.46 21.65
CA LEU A 2 -29.62 28.69 22.03
C LEU A 2 -29.08 28.04 20.74
N GLN A 3 -27.88 28.43 20.34
CA GLN A 3 -27.12 27.76 19.29
C GLN A 3 -26.65 26.42 19.87
N THR A 4 -27.18 25.34 19.35
CA THR A 4 -26.68 23.99 19.57
C THR A 4 -25.44 23.80 18.69
N ASP A 5 -24.25 23.90 19.30
CA ASP A 5 -23.00 23.46 18.68
C ASP A 5 -23.10 21.96 18.39
N ASN A 6 -23.18 21.64 17.09
CA ASN A 6 -23.01 20.28 16.60
C ASN A 6 -21.54 19.87 16.77
N LEU A 7 -21.19 19.34 17.92
CA LEU A 7 -19.99 18.52 18.11
C LEU A 7 -20.22 17.20 17.36
N THR A 8 -19.87 17.18 16.07
CA THR A 8 -19.63 15.93 15.37
C THR A 8 -18.45 15.26 16.05
N ALA A 9 -18.73 14.25 16.87
CA ALA A 9 -17.72 13.38 17.45
C ALA A 9 -16.90 12.81 16.28
N ALA A 10 -15.64 13.24 16.16
CA ALA A 10 -14.70 12.68 15.20
C ALA A 10 -14.62 11.17 15.49
N GLN A 11 -14.97 10.34 14.50
CA GLN A 11 -14.80 8.90 14.64
C GLN A 11 -13.33 8.62 14.96
N PRO A 12 -13.03 7.73 15.93
CA PRO A 12 -11.65 7.40 16.26
C PRO A 12 -10.95 6.90 15.02
N GLN A 13 -9.91 7.64 14.59
CA GLN A 13 -9.14 7.27 13.41
C GLN A 13 -8.48 5.92 13.66
N ARG A 14 -8.71 4.99 12.74
CA ARG A 14 -8.18 3.63 12.80
C ARG A 14 -6.65 3.68 12.79
N ILE A 15 -6.01 3.13 13.83
CA ILE A 15 -4.53 3.09 13.95
C ILE A 15 -3.93 2.19 12.88
N ILE A 16 -4.62 1.09 12.55
CA ILE A 16 -4.25 0.17 11.48
C ILE A 16 -4.96 0.58 10.18
N THR A 17 -4.54 1.69 9.59
CA THR A 17 -5.04 2.14 8.27
C THR A 17 -3.89 2.23 7.27
N ALA A 18 -4.20 2.01 5.99
CA ALA A 18 -3.24 2.15 4.91
C ALA A 18 -2.92 3.62 4.54
N GLN A 19 -3.72 4.59 5.03
CA GLN A 19 -3.53 6.02 4.75
C GLN A 19 -2.76 6.70 5.88
N SER A 20 -1.96 7.72 5.55
CA SER A 20 -1.29 8.56 6.55
C SER A 20 -2.32 9.42 7.30
N ILE A 21 -2.12 9.56 8.61
CA ILE A 21 -3.04 10.30 9.49
C ILE A 21 -2.66 11.77 9.59
N SER A 22 -1.39 12.12 9.30
CA SER A 22 -0.89 13.50 9.35
C SER A 22 0.33 13.73 8.45
N SER A 23 0.59 15.01 8.12
CA SER A 23 1.79 15.42 7.38
C SER A 23 3.11 15.09 8.11
N GLN A 24 3.11 15.13 9.45
CA GLN A 24 4.27 14.72 10.24
C GLN A 24 4.53 13.20 10.13
N GLU A 25 3.47 12.41 10.03
CA GLU A 25 3.58 10.97 9.81
C GLU A 25 4.22 10.67 8.46
N GLU A 26 3.84 11.37 7.41
CA GLU A 26 4.45 11.22 6.07
C GLU A 26 5.94 11.59 6.06
N LEU A 27 6.33 12.66 6.73
CA LEU A 27 7.73 13.05 6.83
C LEU A 27 8.57 11.98 7.52
N LEU A 28 8.08 11.43 8.63
CA LEU A 28 8.75 10.34 9.35
C LEU A 28 8.79 9.06 8.53
N GLU A 29 7.70 8.68 7.85
CA GLU A 29 7.69 7.54 6.94
C GLU A 29 8.74 7.70 5.83
N ARG A 30 8.87 8.89 5.26
CA ARG A 30 9.89 9.19 4.25
C ARG A 30 11.32 9.04 4.80
N ALA A 31 11.55 9.49 6.05
CA ALA A 31 12.86 9.38 6.70
C ALA A 31 13.26 7.92 6.99
N LEU A 32 12.28 7.06 7.30
CA LEU A 32 12.50 5.64 7.59
C LEU A 32 12.63 4.76 6.34
N ARG A 33 12.27 5.27 5.15
CA ARG A 33 12.32 4.49 3.90
C ARG A 33 13.75 4.06 3.58
N PRO A 34 13.95 2.79 3.15
CA PRO A 34 15.23 2.36 2.58
C PRO A 34 15.53 3.14 1.30
N LYS A 35 16.81 3.38 1.05
CA LYS A 35 17.27 4.21 -0.08
C LYS A 35 17.93 3.40 -1.19
N THR A 36 18.26 2.15 -0.96
CA THR A 36 18.92 1.24 -1.90
C THR A 36 18.24 -0.12 -1.88
N LEU A 37 18.48 -0.95 -2.88
CA LEU A 37 18.00 -2.35 -2.88
C LEU A 37 18.61 -3.16 -1.75
N ASP A 38 19.84 -2.86 -1.36
CA ASP A 38 20.51 -3.56 -0.24
C ASP A 38 19.85 -3.24 1.10
N ASP A 39 19.39 -2.00 1.29
CA ASP A 39 18.64 -1.59 2.48
C ASP A 39 17.20 -2.11 2.52
N TYR A 40 16.69 -2.60 1.38
CA TYR A 40 15.32 -3.05 1.23
C TYR A 40 15.18 -4.49 1.71
N ILE A 41 14.57 -4.67 2.88
CA ILE A 41 14.40 -5.96 3.55
C ILE A 41 13.19 -6.68 2.98
N GLY A 42 13.30 -8.00 2.80
CA GLY A 42 12.25 -8.87 2.28
C GLY A 42 11.99 -8.71 0.79
N GLN A 43 10.91 -9.31 0.27
CA GLN A 43 10.54 -9.33 -1.15
C GLN A 43 11.66 -9.88 -2.05
N ASP A 44 12.44 -10.86 -1.58
CA ASP A 44 13.71 -11.30 -2.17
C ASP A 44 13.60 -11.59 -3.66
N LYS A 45 12.55 -12.30 -4.08
CA LYS A 45 12.33 -12.64 -5.50
C LYS A 45 12.18 -11.39 -6.38
N ALA A 46 11.38 -10.41 -5.93
CA ALA A 46 11.19 -9.17 -6.67
C ALA A 46 12.47 -8.33 -6.68
N LYS A 47 13.18 -8.30 -5.54
CA LYS A 47 14.45 -7.58 -5.38
C LYS A 47 15.53 -8.13 -6.30
N GLU A 48 15.73 -9.46 -6.34
CA GLU A 48 16.70 -10.11 -7.21
C GLU A 48 16.42 -9.84 -8.70
N GLN A 49 15.17 -9.97 -9.12
CA GLN A 49 14.77 -9.68 -10.49
C GLN A 49 15.05 -8.22 -10.88
N LEU A 50 14.61 -7.27 -10.03
CA LEU A 50 14.82 -5.85 -10.28
C LEU A 50 16.30 -5.48 -10.31
N ALA A 51 17.13 -6.05 -9.42
CA ALA A 51 18.57 -5.83 -9.43
C ALA A 51 19.21 -6.21 -10.79
N ILE A 52 18.83 -7.36 -11.35
CA ILE A 52 19.31 -7.80 -12.66
C ILE A 52 18.86 -6.85 -13.76
N PHE A 53 17.58 -6.48 -13.81
CA PHE A 53 17.04 -5.62 -14.85
C PHE A 53 17.62 -4.20 -14.81
N ILE A 54 17.77 -3.63 -13.59
CA ILE A 54 18.39 -2.32 -13.39
C ILE A 54 19.85 -2.34 -13.85
N GLN A 55 20.62 -3.35 -13.47
CA GLN A 55 22.03 -3.48 -13.91
C GLN A 55 22.13 -3.64 -15.44
N ALA A 56 21.24 -4.40 -16.03
CA ALA A 56 21.22 -4.60 -17.48
C ALA A 56 20.89 -3.30 -18.23
N ALA A 57 19.87 -2.55 -17.81
CA ALA A 57 19.52 -1.26 -18.37
C ALA A 57 20.68 -0.25 -18.28
N LYS A 58 21.31 -0.15 -17.09
CA LYS A 58 22.50 0.70 -16.87
C LYS A 58 23.66 0.31 -17.79
N LYS A 59 23.93 -0.98 -17.95
CA LYS A 59 25.03 -1.46 -18.79
C LYS A 59 24.81 -1.14 -20.27
N ARG A 60 23.55 -1.16 -20.73
CA ARG A 60 23.19 -0.83 -22.12
C ARG A 60 23.02 0.67 -22.35
N GLY A 61 22.88 1.48 -21.28
CA GLY A 61 22.56 2.91 -21.39
C GLY A 61 21.14 3.16 -21.90
N GLU A 62 20.20 2.30 -21.54
CA GLU A 62 18.80 2.33 -21.98
C GLU A 62 17.88 2.63 -20.80
N ALA A 63 16.66 3.12 -21.10
CA ALA A 63 15.60 3.16 -20.10
C ALA A 63 15.27 1.74 -19.62
N LEU A 64 14.89 1.59 -18.36
CA LEU A 64 14.37 0.33 -17.84
C LEU A 64 13.00 0.05 -18.47
N ASP A 65 12.68 -1.20 -18.72
CA ASP A 65 11.35 -1.61 -19.16
C ASP A 65 10.28 -1.10 -18.20
N HIS A 66 9.11 -0.75 -18.74
CA HIS A 66 7.97 -0.32 -17.92
C HIS A 66 7.64 -1.38 -16.89
N THR A 67 7.48 -0.95 -15.64
CA THR A 67 7.41 -1.84 -14.47
C THR A 67 6.08 -1.68 -13.75
N LEU A 68 5.37 -2.78 -13.50
CA LEU A 68 4.16 -2.83 -12.69
C LEU A 68 4.46 -3.41 -11.31
N LEU A 69 4.22 -2.61 -10.27
CA LEU A 69 4.31 -3.03 -8.87
C LEU A 69 2.90 -3.24 -8.33
N PHE A 70 2.53 -4.45 -7.95
CA PHE A 70 1.19 -4.70 -7.45
C PHE A 70 1.19 -5.53 -6.16
N GLY A 71 0.15 -5.36 -5.37
CA GLY A 71 -0.04 -6.05 -4.09
C GLY A 71 -0.78 -5.18 -3.06
N PRO A 72 -1.12 -5.71 -1.89
CA PRO A 72 -1.80 -5.00 -0.82
C PRO A 72 -1.18 -3.65 -0.48
N PRO A 73 -1.94 -2.72 0.13
CA PRO A 73 -1.41 -1.42 0.53
C PRO A 73 -0.36 -1.55 1.64
N GLY A 74 0.60 -0.60 1.70
CA GLY A 74 1.59 -0.55 2.78
C GLY A 74 2.80 -1.47 2.64
N LEU A 75 2.94 -2.22 1.51
CA LEU A 75 4.03 -3.17 1.27
C LEU A 75 5.30 -2.54 0.67
N GLY A 76 5.31 -1.23 0.38
CA GLY A 76 6.50 -0.53 -0.09
C GLY A 76 6.58 -0.30 -1.61
N LYS A 77 5.47 -0.37 -2.38
CA LYS A 77 5.44 -0.09 -3.83
C LYS A 77 6.08 1.26 -4.18
N THR A 78 5.65 2.32 -3.51
CA THR A 78 6.19 3.67 -3.68
C THR A 78 7.68 3.75 -3.30
N THR A 79 8.07 3.07 -2.21
CA THR A 79 9.46 2.99 -1.78
C THR A 79 10.34 2.32 -2.84
N LEU A 80 9.86 1.24 -3.42
CA LEU A 80 10.58 0.50 -4.46
C LEU A 80 10.74 1.34 -5.74
N ALA A 81 9.73 2.12 -6.12
CA ALA A 81 9.84 3.06 -7.25
C ALA A 81 10.94 4.12 -7.02
N HIS A 82 11.03 4.66 -5.80
CA HIS A 82 12.11 5.59 -5.43
C HIS A 82 13.49 4.92 -5.48
N ILE A 83 13.60 3.68 -5.01
CA ILE A 83 14.84 2.91 -5.05
C ILE A 83 15.25 2.66 -6.51
N ILE A 84 14.33 2.21 -7.36
CA ILE A 84 14.61 1.95 -8.79
C ILE A 84 15.16 3.21 -9.47
N ALA A 85 14.52 4.36 -9.31
CA ALA A 85 14.99 5.61 -9.91
C ALA A 85 16.40 6.00 -9.39
N LYS A 86 16.63 5.85 -8.08
CA LYS A 86 17.92 6.12 -7.47
C LYS A 86 19.01 5.16 -7.95
N GLU A 87 18.72 3.87 -8.05
CA GLU A 87 19.64 2.87 -8.56
C GLU A 87 20.00 3.11 -10.04
N LEU A 88 19.01 3.56 -10.84
CA LEU A 88 19.25 3.97 -12.23
C LEU A 88 20.06 5.26 -12.33
N GLY A 89 20.03 6.12 -11.30
CA GLY A 89 20.70 7.42 -11.29
C GLY A 89 19.94 8.49 -12.06
N VAL A 90 18.61 8.40 -12.14
CA VAL A 90 17.71 9.29 -12.90
C VAL A 90 16.69 9.98 -11.98
N ASN A 91 16.00 10.99 -12.53
CA ASN A 91 14.95 11.68 -11.77
C ASN A 91 13.68 10.81 -11.67
N LEU A 92 12.94 11.01 -10.57
CA LEU A 92 11.63 10.45 -10.36
C LEU A 92 10.57 11.55 -10.41
N ARG A 93 9.64 11.45 -11.35
CA ARG A 93 8.39 12.23 -11.36
C ARG A 93 7.29 11.36 -10.79
N GLN A 94 6.59 11.87 -9.77
CA GLN A 94 5.56 11.09 -9.07
C GLN A 94 4.19 11.76 -9.22
N THR A 95 3.18 10.93 -9.52
CA THR A 95 1.77 11.30 -9.55
C THR A 95 0.91 10.12 -9.10
N SER A 96 -0.41 10.25 -9.19
CA SER A 96 -1.35 9.16 -8.95
C SER A 96 -2.49 9.16 -9.96
N GLY A 97 -3.12 8.00 -10.18
CA GLY A 97 -4.24 7.87 -11.11
C GLY A 97 -5.37 8.89 -10.87
N PRO A 98 -5.86 9.08 -9.62
CA PRO A 98 -6.90 10.05 -9.31
C PRO A 98 -6.54 11.52 -9.60
N VAL A 99 -5.26 11.88 -9.65
CA VAL A 99 -4.80 13.25 -9.92
C VAL A 99 -4.77 13.53 -11.43
N LEU A 100 -4.61 12.49 -12.24
CA LEU A 100 -4.59 12.60 -13.70
C LEU A 100 -6.02 12.53 -14.27
N GLU A 101 -6.72 13.66 -14.21
CA GLU A 101 -8.10 13.72 -14.65
C GLU A 101 -8.23 13.95 -16.17
N ARG A 102 -7.29 14.66 -16.76
CA ARG A 102 -7.32 15.12 -18.15
C ARG A 102 -6.08 14.70 -18.93
N ALA A 103 -6.25 14.56 -20.23
CA ALA A 103 -5.19 14.33 -21.18
C ALA A 103 -4.00 15.32 -21.02
N GLY A 104 -4.30 16.60 -20.79
CA GLY A 104 -3.31 17.65 -20.61
C GLY A 104 -2.46 17.50 -19.36
N ASP A 105 -2.99 16.89 -18.30
CA ASP A 105 -2.25 16.68 -17.05
C ASP A 105 -1.12 15.65 -17.27
N LEU A 106 -1.43 14.55 -17.99
CA LEU A 106 -0.44 13.54 -18.36
C LEU A 106 0.56 14.08 -19.38
N ALA A 107 0.07 14.82 -20.40
CA ALA A 107 0.92 15.41 -21.42
C ALA A 107 1.96 16.37 -20.81
N ALA A 108 1.56 17.21 -19.86
CA ALA A 108 2.46 18.12 -19.17
C ALA A 108 3.55 17.37 -18.38
N LEU A 109 3.24 16.22 -17.79
CA LEU A 109 4.23 15.39 -17.09
C LEU A 109 5.20 14.74 -18.07
N LEU A 110 4.69 14.14 -19.16
CA LEU A 110 5.50 13.39 -20.14
C LEU A 110 6.46 14.31 -20.90
N THR A 111 6.02 15.50 -21.31
CA THR A 111 6.85 16.47 -22.03
C THR A 111 7.97 17.11 -21.20
N ASN A 112 7.89 17.00 -19.87
CA ASN A 112 8.91 17.48 -18.94
C ASN A 112 9.86 16.38 -18.44
N LEU A 113 9.79 15.17 -18.99
CA LEU A 113 10.74 14.11 -18.69
C LEU A 113 12.06 14.32 -19.44
N GLU A 114 13.15 14.01 -18.74
CA GLU A 114 14.48 13.89 -19.36
C GLU A 114 14.73 12.43 -19.79
N PRO A 115 15.71 12.18 -20.68
CA PRO A 115 16.03 10.82 -21.11
C PRO A 115 16.28 9.88 -19.93
N HIS A 116 15.59 8.73 -19.94
CA HIS A 116 15.63 7.65 -18.95
C HIS A 116 14.98 7.97 -17.59
N ASP A 117 14.37 9.15 -17.42
CA ASP A 117 13.62 9.49 -16.22
C ASP A 117 12.55 8.44 -15.89
N VAL A 118 12.21 8.35 -14.62
CA VAL A 118 11.13 7.49 -14.13
C VAL A 118 9.87 8.32 -13.87
N LEU A 119 8.76 7.94 -14.52
CA LEU A 119 7.42 8.40 -14.17
C LEU A 119 6.77 7.35 -13.28
N PHE A 120 6.43 7.71 -12.04
CA PHE A 120 5.72 6.84 -11.11
C PHE A 120 4.25 7.27 -11.01
N ILE A 121 3.33 6.35 -11.29
CA ILE A 121 1.88 6.56 -11.14
C ILE A 121 1.36 5.59 -10.08
N ASP A 122 1.00 6.13 -8.91
CA ASP A 122 0.34 5.35 -7.86
C ASP A 122 -1.15 5.18 -8.19
N GLU A 123 -1.78 4.08 -7.73
CA GLU A 123 -3.18 3.75 -8.01
C GLU A 123 -3.50 3.81 -9.51
N ILE A 124 -2.61 3.28 -10.36
CA ILE A 124 -2.69 3.38 -11.83
C ILE A 124 -4.00 2.79 -12.39
N HIS A 125 -4.64 1.85 -11.69
CA HIS A 125 -5.95 1.29 -12.05
C HIS A 125 -7.11 2.30 -11.98
N ARG A 126 -6.86 3.50 -11.45
CA ARG A 126 -7.84 4.59 -11.35
C ARG A 126 -7.67 5.66 -12.42
N LEU A 127 -6.83 5.42 -13.41
CA LEU A 127 -6.73 6.30 -14.58
C LEU A 127 -8.07 6.33 -15.33
N SER A 128 -8.45 7.51 -15.82
CA SER A 128 -9.59 7.62 -16.73
C SER A 128 -9.27 7.00 -18.09
N PRO A 129 -10.24 6.44 -18.80
CA PRO A 129 -10.01 5.85 -20.14
C PRO A 129 -9.33 6.81 -21.11
N VAL A 130 -9.67 8.10 -21.05
CA VAL A 130 -9.06 9.14 -21.92
C VAL A 130 -7.57 9.31 -21.64
N VAL A 131 -7.17 9.28 -20.38
CA VAL A 131 -5.75 9.38 -19.98
C VAL A 131 -5.01 8.10 -20.35
N GLU A 132 -5.66 6.96 -20.18
CA GLU A 132 -5.08 5.66 -20.52
C GLU A 132 -4.81 5.53 -22.02
N GLU A 133 -5.72 5.98 -22.89
CA GLU A 133 -5.54 5.98 -24.35
C GLU A 133 -4.32 6.81 -24.83
N ILE A 134 -4.05 7.92 -24.16
CA ILE A 134 -2.87 8.75 -24.46
C ILE A 134 -1.58 8.10 -23.97
N LEU A 135 -1.68 7.33 -22.89
CA LEU A 135 -0.52 6.65 -22.33
C LEU A 135 0.00 5.53 -23.25
N TYR A 136 -0.86 4.88 -24.04
CA TYR A 136 -0.46 3.76 -24.89
C TYR A 136 0.64 4.11 -25.90
N PRO A 137 0.50 5.11 -26.80
CA PRO A 137 1.55 5.46 -27.73
C PRO A 137 2.79 6.02 -27.03
N ALA A 138 2.63 6.64 -25.85
CA ALA A 138 3.76 7.11 -25.06
C ALA A 138 4.62 5.96 -24.53
N LEU A 139 4.02 4.81 -24.21
CA LEU A 139 4.73 3.62 -23.71
C LEU A 139 5.31 2.76 -24.84
N GLU A 140 4.65 2.69 -25.99
CA GLU A 140 5.09 1.85 -27.11
C GLU A 140 6.15 2.54 -27.98
N ASP A 141 5.85 3.78 -28.39
CA ASP A 141 6.61 4.48 -29.44
C ASP A 141 7.33 5.73 -28.90
N TYR A 142 7.20 6.03 -27.59
CA TYR A 142 7.66 7.30 -27.01
C TYR A 142 7.09 8.52 -27.76
N GLN A 143 5.83 8.45 -28.14
CA GLN A 143 5.11 9.50 -28.84
C GLN A 143 3.84 9.88 -28.09
N LEU A 144 3.53 11.16 -28.14
CA LEU A 144 2.32 11.72 -27.55
C LEU A 144 1.46 12.32 -28.65
N ASP A 145 0.22 11.84 -28.81
CA ASP A 145 -0.75 12.39 -29.74
C ASP A 145 -1.65 13.40 -29.02
N ILE A 146 -1.56 14.67 -29.38
CA ILE A 146 -2.36 15.74 -28.78
C ILE A 146 -3.28 16.35 -29.85
N MET A 147 -4.57 16.46 -29.52
CA MET A 147 -5.52 17.21 -30.33
C MET A 147 -5.43 18.70 -29.99
N ILE A 148 -5.10 19.54 -30.97
CA ILE A 148 -5.07 21.00 -30.84
C ILE A 148 -6.22 21.61 -31.63
N GLY A 149 -7.01 22.48 -30.97
CA GLY A 149 -8.20 23.12 -31.54
C GLY A 149 -9.49 22.38 -31.19
N GLU A 150 -10.60 22.96 -31.62
CA GLU A 150 -11.95 22.40 -31.38
C GLU A 150 -12.72 22.21 -32.71
N GLY A 151 -13.64 21.26 -32.71
CA GLY A 151 -14.54 20.98 -33.83
C GLY A 151 -13.80 20.50 -35.09
N PRO A 152 -14.31 20.80 -36.32
CA PRO A 152 -13.76 20.32 -37.58
C PRO A 152 -12.34 20.84 -37.91
N ALA A 153 -11.86 21.87 -37.21
CA ALA A 153 -10.54 22.45 -37.36
C ALA A 153 -9.49 21.82 -36.40
N ALA A 154 -9.89 20.88 -35.55
CA ALA A 154 -8.98 20.19 -34.66
C ALA A 154 -7.94 19.40 -35.45
N ARG A 155 -6.67 19.49 -35.04
CA ARG A 155 -5.55 18.77 -35.67
C ARG A 155 -4.84 17.93 -34.62
N SER A 156 -4.47 16.71 -34.96
CA SER A 156 -3.57 15.89 -34.19
C SER A 156 -2.13 16.35 -34.42
N VAL A 157 -1.39 16.55 -33.33
CA VAL A 157 0.04 16.85 -33.35
C VAL A 157 0.75 15.75 -32.56
N LYS A 158 1.72 15.11 -33.23
CA LYS A 158 2.59 14.11 -32.59
C LYS A 158 3.81 14.82 -32.02
N ILE A 159 4.09 14.52 -30.76
CA ILE A 159 5.27 15.01 -30.03
C ILE A 159 6.11 13.80 -29.67
N ASP A 160 7.38 13.80 -30.08
CA ASP A 160 8.33 12.78 -29.69
C ASP A 160 8.76 13.00 -28.23
N LEU A 161 8.76 11.95 -27.45
CA LEU A 161 9.19 11.92 -26.05
C LEU A 161 10.58 11.28 -25.92
N PRO A 162 11.41 11.71 -24.97
CA PRO A 162 12.61 10.97 -24.65
C PRO A 162 12.24 9.57 -24.11
N PRO A 163 13.05 8.53 -24.36
CA PRO A 163 12.85 7.24 -23.71
C PRO A 163 12.78 7.39 -22.19
N PHE A 164 11.75 6.85 -21.56
CA PHE A 164 11.50 6.92 -20.13
C PHE A 164 10.99 5.59 -19.60
N THR A 165 10.99 5.42 -18.29
CA THR A 165 10.41 4.26 -17.61
C THR A 165 9.12 4.66 -16.91
N LEU A 166 8.01 3.98 -17.23
CA LEU A 166 6.82 4.05 -16.39
C LEU A 166 6.92 3.00 -15.27
N ILE A 167 6.72 3.42 -14.02
CA ILE A 167 6.45 2.52 -12.90
C ILE A 167 5.00 2.73 -12.48
N GLY A 168 4.14 1.75 -12.75
CA GLY A 168 2.76 1.73 -12.28
C GLY A 168 2.66 1.00 -10.94
N ALA A 169 1.93 1.55 -9.99
CA ALA A 169 1.59 0.85 -8.74
C ALA A 169 0.09 0.67 -8.60
N THR A 170 -0.33 -0.50 -8.12
CA THR A 170 -1.76 -0.80 -7.89
C THR A 170 -1.97 -1.78 -6.75
N THR A 171 -3.08 -1.62 -6.04
CA THR A 171 -3.59 -2.62 -5.10
C THR A 171 -4.48 -3.65 -5.81
N ARG A 172 -5.03 -3.30 -6.97
CA ARG A 172 -6.06 -4.05 -7.70
C ARG A 172 -5.62 -4.34 -9.14
N ALA A 173 -4.61 -5.21 -9.30
CA ALA A 173 -4.08 -5.55 -10.63
C ALA A 173 -5.13 -6.11 -11.61
N GLY A 174 -6.19 -6.74 -11.08
CA GLY A 174 -7.30 -7.23 -11.89
C GLY A 174 -8.20 -6.15 -12.49
N MET A 175 -8.10 -4.90 -12.05
CA MET A 175 -8.84 -3.76 -12.59
C MET A 175 -8.10 -3.04 -13.73
N LEU A 176 -6.83 -3.37 -13.98
CA LEU A 176 -6.11 -2.84 -15.13
C LEU A 176 -6.70 -3.42 -16.41
N THR A 177 -6.83 -2.58 -17.43
CA THR A 177 -7.17 -3.03 -18.78
C THR A 177 -6.07 -3.93 -19.33
N ASN A 178 -6.42 -4.89 -20.16
CA ASN A 178 -5.43 -5.77 -20.78
C ASN A 178 -4.41 -4.97 -21.61
N PRO A 179 -4.82 -3.98 -22.43
CA PRO A 179 -3.86 -3.17 -23.19
C PRO A 179 -2.82 -2.47 -22.32
N LEU A 180 -3.20 -1.92 -21.17
CA LEU A 180 -2.24 -1.29 -20.27
C LEU A 180 -1.32 -2.31 -19.60
N ARG A 181 -1.88 -3.45 -19.18
CA ARG A 181 -1.10 -4.52 -18.52
C ARG A 181 -0.02 -5.09 -19.43
N ASP A 182 -0.33 -5.30 -20.72
CA ASP A 182 0.57 -5.93 -21.70
C ASP A 182 1.79 -5.05 -22.03
N ARG A 183 1.74 -3.76 -21.67
CA ARG A 183 2.85 -2.82 -21.87
C ARG A 183 3.89 -2.84 -20.77
N PHE A 184 3.62 -3.54 -19.67
CA PHE A 184 4.60 -3.71 -18.60
C PHE A 184 5.48 -4.93 -18.87
N GLY A 185 6.74 -4.69 -19.25
CA GLY A 185 7.75 -5.74 -19.45
C GLY A 185 8.20 -6.38 -18.14
N ILE A 186 8.11 -5.64 -17.01
CA ILE A 186 8.47 -6.12 -15.68
C ILE A 186 7.23 -6.06 -14.80
N VAL A 187 6.86 -7.20 -14.20
CA VAL A 187 5.72 -7.30 -13.30
C VAL A 187 6.17 -7.89 -11.97
N ALA A 188 6.16 -7.07 -10.91
CA ALA A 188 6.58 -7.46 -9.58
C ALA A 188 5.38 -7.47 -8.61
N ARG A 189 5.07 -8.66 -8.09
CA ARG A 189 4.07 -8.84 -7.04
C ARG A 189 4.75 -8.69 -5.69
N LEU A 190 4.24 -7.77 -4.86
CA LEU A 190 4.64 -7.64 -3.47
C LEU A 190 3.69 -8.44 -2.58
N GLU A 191 4.27 -9.19 -1.67
CA GLU A 191 3.54 -10.05 -0.74
C GLU A 191 3.66 -9.53 0.68
N PHE A 192 2.79 -10.01 1.58
CA PHE A 192 2.91 -9.70 2.98
C PHE A 192 4.24 -10.23 3.54
N TYR A 193 4.86 -9.43 4.38
CA TYR A 193 6.14 -9.75 4.99
C TYR A 193 6.01 -10.81 6.08
N GLN A 194 7.05 -11.64 6.22
CA GLN A 194 7.20 -12.53 7.35
C GLN A 194 7.53 -11.74 8.62
N ASN A 195 7.17 -12.28 9.79
CA ASN A 195 7.42 -11.61 11.06
C ASN A 195 8.91 -11.31 11.28
N GLN A 196 9.81 -12.18 10.79
CA GLN A 196 11.25 -11.98 10.91
C GLN A 196 11.74 -10.76 10.14
N ASP A 197 11.27 -10.60 8.89
CA ASP A 197 11.60 -9.43 8.06
C ASP A 197 11.05 -8.14 8.68
N LEU A 198 9.82 -8.19 9.19
CA LEU A 198 9.21 -7.05 9.88
C LEU A 198 9.96 -6.70 11.17
N ALA A 199 10.41 -7.69 11.96
CA ALA A 199 11.22 -7.44 13.14
C ALA A 199 12.53 -6.73 12.77
N THR A 200 13.18 -7.15 11.68
CA THR A 200 14.37 -6.48 11.15
C THR A 200 14.08 -5.04 10.71
N ILE A 201 12.93 -4.81 10.03
CA ILE A 201 12.48 -3.46 9.64
C ILE A 201 12.20 -2.60 10.87
N VAL A 202 11.52 -3.14 11.89
CA VAL A 202 11.24 -2.44 13.15
C VAL A 202 12.51 -2.08 13.88
N SER A 203 13.46 -3.02 14.02
CA SER A 203 14.76 -2.79 14.66
C SER A 203 15.56 -1.70 13.94
N ARG A 204 15.63 -1.75 12.60
CA ARG A 204 16.24 -0.69 11.79
C ARG A 204 15.57 0.67 12.00
N SER A 205 14.25 0.69 12.02
CA SER A 205 13.47 1.92 12.25
C SER A 205 13.70 2.47 13.67
N ALA A 206 13.76 1.60 14.68
CA ALA A 206 14.07 1.96 16.05
C ALA A 206 15.48 2.59 16.16
N GLN A 207 16.49 2.01 15.50
CA GLN A 207 17.84 2.57 15.44
C GLN A 207 17.86 3.97 14.81
N LEU A 208 17.17 4.15 13.67
CA LEU A 208 17.07 5.46 13.00
C LEU A 208 16.37 6.51 13.86
N LEU A 209 15.44 6.10 14.71
CA LEU A 209 14.71 6.95 15.66
C LEU A 209 15.44 7.06 17.01
N GLN A 210 16.61 6.43 17.17
CA GLN A 210 17.40 6.40 18.40
C GLN A 210 16.63 5.84 19.61
N LEU A 211 15.81 4.80 19.39
CA LEU A 211 15.04 4.13 20.43
C LEU A 211 15.83 2.97 21.04
N ASP A 212 15.72 2.81 22.35
CA ASP A 212 16.24 1.65 23.07
C ASP A 212 15.22 0.49 22.97
N MET A 213 15.45 -0.41 22.02
CA MET A 213 14.53 -1.49 21.68
C MET A 213 15.27 -2.83 21.58
N GLY A 214 14.82 -3.81 22.38
CA GLY A 214 15.31 -5.18 22.29
C GLY A 214 14.69 -5.96 21.13
N GLU A 215 15.35 -7.06 20.71
CA GLU A 215 14.88 -7.94 19.63
C GLU A 215 13.48 -8.50 19.90
N GLU A 216 13.18 -8.85 21.17
CA GLU A 216 11.89 -9.38 21.59
C GLU A 216 10.78 -8.33 21.44
N GLY A 217 11.07 -7.05 21.77
CA GLY A 217 10.14 -5.93 21.56
C GLY A 217 9.86 -5.70 20.07
N ALA A 218 10.91 -5.75 19.24
CA ALA A 218 10.76 -5.64 17.79
C ALA A 218 9.92 -6.79 17.21
N MET A 219 10.13 -8.02 17.67
CA MET A 219 9.35 -9.18 17.27
C MET A 219 7.88 -9.06 17.69
N GLU A 220 7.60 -8.53 18.88
CA GLU A 220 6.22 -8.34 19.35
C GLU A 220 5.46 -7.30 18.49
N VAL A 221 6.11 -6.19 18.13
CA VAL A 221 5.56 -5.22 17.18
C VAL A 221 5.35 -5.86 15.80
N ALA A 222 6.32 -6.64 15.32
CA ALA A 222 6.26 -7.30 14.02
C ALA A 222 5.07 -8.27 13.89
N LYS A 223 4.83 -9.11 14.91
CA LYS A 223 3.72 -10.07 14.92
C LYS A 223 2.35 -9.40 14.74
N ARG A 224 2.17 -8.20 15.30
CA ARG A 224 0.91 -7.45 15.25
C ARG A 224 0.82 -6.46 14.08
N SER A 225 1.85 -6.41 13.22
CA SER A 225 1.95 -5.46 12.10
C SER A 225 1.27 -5.91 10.81
N ARG A 226 0.51 -7.02 10.85
CA ARG A 226 -0.29 -7.51 9.73
C ARG A 226 0.51 -7.73 8.44
N GLY A 227 1.75 -8.15 8.55
CA GLY A 227 2.60 -8.37 7.37
C GLY A 227 2.99 -7.09 6.62
N THR A 228 2.83 -5.89 7.20
CA THR A 228 2.97 -4.61 6.51
C THR A 228 3.99 -3.67 7.16
N PRO A 229 5.07 -3.28 6.47
CA PRO A 229 6.07 -2.34 7.00
C PRO A 229 5.50 -0.99 7.47
N ARG A 230 4.49 -0.47 6.76
CA ARG A 230 3.83 0.79 7.14
C ARG A 230 3.14 0.69 8.50
N ILE A 231 2.40 -0.41 8.73
CA ILE A 231 1.75 -0.66 10.03
C ILE A 231 2.81 -0.88 11.10
N ALA A 232 3.86 -1.64 10.82
CA ALA A 232 4.96 -1.88 11.75
C ALA A 232 5.59 -0.57 12.25
N ASN A 233 5.92 0.34 11.35
CA ASN A 233 6.48 1.64 11.70
C ASN A 233 5.49 2.54 12.46
N ARG A 234 4.20 2.42 12.17
CA ARG A 234 3.15 3.15 12.89
C ARG A 234 2.98 2.62 14.30
N LEU A 235 2.92 1.32 14.48
CA LEU A 235 2.85 0.68 15.79
C LEU A 235 4.10 0.99 16.63
N LEU A 236 5.29 0.91 16.03
CA LEU A 236 6.55 1.28 16.70
C LEU A 236 6.48 2.67 17.34
N ARG A 237 5.95 3.66 16.62
CA ARG A 237 5.82 5.02 17.17
C ARG A 237 4.87 5.08 18.37
N ARG A 238 3.78 4.33 18.36
CA ARG A 238 2.85 4.30 19.49
C ARG A 238 3.44 3.56 20.67
N VAL A 239 4.17 2.48 20.42
CA VAL A 239 4.92 1.75 21.45
C VAL A 239 6.00 2.64 22.08
N ARG A 240 6.70 3.46 21.27
CA ARG A 240 7.63 4.48 21.78
C ARG A 240 6.95 5.45 22.72
N ASP A 241 5.83 6.07 22.28
CA ASP A 241 5.10 7.05 23.11
C ASP A 241 4.66 6.44 24.44
N PHE A 242 4.31 5.16 24.46
CA PHE A 242 3.97 4.41 25.68
C PHE A 242 5.21 4.14 26.55
N ALA A 243 6.32 3.70 25.94
CA ALA A 243 7.57 3.39 26.64
C ALA A 243 8.18 4.64 27.30
N ASP A 244 8.12 5.79 26.63
CA ASP A 244 8.61 7.07 27.18
C ASP A 244 7.91 7.42 28.49
N VAL A 245 6.62 7.09 28.64
CA VAL A 245 5.83 7.39 29.84
C VAL A 245 5.91 6.29 30.88
N LYS A 246 5.99 5.02 30.47
CA LYS A 246 5.83 3.87 31.37
C LYS A 246 7.13 3.15 31.71
N ASN A 247 8.18 3.28 30.90
CA ASN A 247 9.44 2.49 31.05
C ASN A 247 10.69 3.27 30.67
N ASN A 248 10.74 4.58 30.92
CA ASN A 248 11.89 5.43 30.65
C ASN A 248 12.45 5.28 29.23
N GLY A 249 11.62 5.02 28.24
CA GLY A 249 11.98 4.90 26.83
C GLY A 249 12.49 3.51 26.40
N VAL A 250 12.64 2.55 27.30
CA VAL A 250 13.08 1.19 26.96
C VAL A 250 11.90 0.36 26.47
N ILE A 251 12.07 -0.28 25.30
CA ILE A 251 11.03 -1.09 24.64
C ILE A 251 11.45 -2.57 24.66
N ASP A 252 10.95 -3.32 25.62
CA ASP A 252 11.01 -4.78 25.69
C ASP A 252 9.68 -5.41 25.20
N ALA A 253 9.59 -6.73 25.22
CA ALA A 253 8.39 -7.45 24.81
C ALA A 253 7.17 -7.11 25.66
N ALA A 254 7.34 -6.94 26.97
CA ALA A 254 6.24 -6.65 27.89
C ALA A 254 5.68 -5.24 27.67
N ILE A 255 6.52 -4.26 27.46
CA ILE A 255 6.13 -2.89 27.12
C ILE A 255 5.45 -2.83 25.75
N ALA A 256 6.00 -3.54 24.76
CA ALA A 256 5.38 -3.62 23.44
C ALA A 256 3.98 -4.26 23.52
N ASP A 257 3.83 -5.38 24.22
CA ASP A 257 2.53 -6.04 24.44
C ASP A 257 1.53 -5.14 25.14
N ALA A 258 1.94 -4.51 26.26
CA ALA A 258 1.07 -3.60 27.00
C ALA A 258 0.62 -2.39 26.18
N ALA A 259 1.54 -1.79 25.41
CA ALA A 259 1.22 -0.68 24.52
C ALA A 259 0.22 -1.07 23.41
N LEU A 260 0.47 -2.21 22.75
CA LEU A 260 -0.38 -2.70 21.65
C LEU A 260 -1.76 -3.15 22.15
N SER A 261 -1.83 -3.73 23.36
CA SER A 261 -3.09 -4.08 24.01
C SER A 261 -3.90 -2.84 24.40
N MET A 262 -3.24 -1.77 24.88
CA MET A 262 -3.88 -0.48 25.13
C MET A 262 -4.47 0.15 23.86
N LEU A 263 -3.89 -0.16 22.69
CA LEU A 263 -4.36 0.30 21.39
C LEU A 263 -5.42 -0.63 20.76
N ASP A 264 -5.94 -1.58 21.52
CA ASP A 264 -6.90 -2.57 21.04
C ASP A 264 -6.43 -3.44 19.86
N VAL A 265 -5.11 -3.62 19.73
CA VAL A 265 -4.50 -4.55 18.75
C VAL A 265 -4.21 -5.86 19.48
N ASP A 266 -4.89 -6.93 19.11
CA ASP A 266 -4.73 -8.22 19.77
C ASP A 266 -3.46 -8.98 19.34
N ALA A 267 -3.21 -10.13 19.95
CA ALA A 267 -2.02 -10.96 19.69
C ALA A 267 -1.91 -11.47 18.24
N GLN A 268 -3.00 -11.44 17.49
CA GLN A 268 -3.03 -11.79 16.05
C GLN A 268 -2.95 -10.55 15.14
N GLY A 269 -2.78 -9.35 15.71
CA GLY A 269 -2.75 -8.09 14.96
C GLY A 269 -4.13 -7.63 14.47
N LEU A 270 -5.22 -8.16 15.03
CA LEU A 270 -6.57 -7.71 14.70
C LEU A 270 -6.90 -6.47 15.55
N ASP A 271 -7.37 -5.42 14.87
CA ASP A 271 -7.88 -4.21 15.52
C ASP A 271 -9.39 -4.33 15.84
N VAL A 272 -9.94 -3.27 16.40
CA VAL A 272 -11.38 -3.19 16.72
C VAL A 272 -12.25 -3.43 15.49
N MET A 273 -11.86 -2.89 14.31
CA MET A 273 -12.67 -3.02 13.09
C MET A 273 -12.59 -4.42 12.47
N ASP A 274 -11.42 -5.06 12.54
CA ASP A 274 -11.27 -6.45 12.12
C ASP A 274 -12.16 -7.37 12.95
N ARG A 275 -12.11 -7.21 14.28
CA ARG A 275 -12.95 -7.99 15.20
C ARG A 275 -14.43 -7.71 14.95
N LYS A 276 -14.83 -6.44 14.82
CA LYS A 276 -16.21 -6.04 14.52
C LYS A 276 -16.71 -6.64 13.21
N PHE A 277 -15.84 -6.71 12.19
CA PHE A 277 -16.14 -7.33 10.89
C PHE A 277 -16.37 -8.85 11.05
N LEU A 278 -15.47 -9.54 11.72
CA LEU A 278 -15.60 -10.98 11.96
C LEU A 278 -16.79 -11.31 12.87
N GLU A 279 -17.00 -10.56 13.95
CA GLU A 279 -18.16 -10.70 14.85
C GLU A 279 -19.49 -10.48 14.13
N ALA A 280 -19.54 -9.50 13.22
CA ALA A 280 -20.73 -9.29 12.40
C ALA A 280 -21.04 -10.52 11.54
N ILE A 281 -20.05 -11.13 10.91
CA ILE A 281 -20.23 -12.35 10.12
C ILE A 281 -20.67 -13.50 11.03
N LEU A 282 -20.03 -13.69 12.20
CA LEU A 282 -20.34 -14.76 13.11
C LEU A 282 -21.75 -14.66 13.70
N HIS A 283 -22.10 -13.48 14.26
CA HIS A 283 -23.31 -13.34 15.07
C HIS A 283 -24.52 -12.82 14.30
N LYS A 284 -24.31 -11.88 13.34
CA LYS A 284 -25.43 -11.33 12.57
C LYS A 284 -25.79 -12.15 11.33
N PHE A 285 -24.79 -12.88 10.78
CA PHE A 285 -24.96 -13.66 9.56
C PHE A 285 -24.64 -15.15 9.72
N SER A 286 -24.65 -15.66 10.95
CA SER A 286 -24.49 -17.09 11.29
C SER A 286 -23.26 -17.73 10.64
N GLY A 287 -22.12 -17.00 10.61
CA GLY A 287 -20.86 -17.45 9.98
C GLY A 287 -20.78 -17.26 8.47
N GLY A 288 -21.82 -16.80 7.83
CA GLY A 288 -21.91 -16.60 6.38
C GLY A 288 -22.50 -17.79 5.62
N PRO A 289 -22.55 -17.74 4.27
CA PRO A 289 -22.00 -16.70 3.40
C PRO A 289 -22.82 -15.39 3.38
N VAL A 290 -22.17 -14.26 3.39
CA VAL A 290 -22.81 -12.93 3.39
C VAL A 290 -22.21 -12.01 2.32
N GLY A 291 -23.05 -11.23 1.63
CA GLY A 291 -22.62 -10.23 0.64
C GLY A 291 -21.86 -9.07 1.29
N LEU A 292 -20.93 -8.46 0.55
CA LEU A 292 -20.10 -7.36 1.01
C LEU A 292 -20.89 -6.18 1.52
N ASP A 293 -21.90 -5.74 0.75
CA ASP A 293 -22.73 -4.58 1.09
C ASP A 293 -23.48 -4.75 2.42
N ASN A 294 -23.94 -5.99 2.70
CA ASN A 294 -24.62 -6.30 3.96
C ASN A 294 -23.67 -6.20 5.17
N VAL A 295 -22.43 -6.70 5.03
CA VAL A 295 -21.45 -6.57 6.11
C VAL A 295 -21.01 -5.13 6.27
N ALA A 296 -20.77 -4.41 5.17
CA ALA A 296 -20.41 -2.99 5.15
C ALA A 296 -21.48 -2.15 5.91
N ALA A 297 -22.74 -2.33 5.59
CA ALA A 297 -23.84 -1.68 6.29
C ALA A 297 -23.92 -2.08 7.77
N ALA A 298 -23.67 -3.36 8.10
CA ALA A 298 -23.75 -3.87 9.47
C ALA A 298 -22.67 -3.31 10.40
N ILE A 299 -21.50 -2.95 9.86
CA ILE A 299 -20.36 -2.41 10.64
C ILE A 299 -20.17 -0.90 10.46
N GLY A 300 -20.86 -0.28 9.49
CA GLY A 300 -20.77 1.16 9.21
C GLY A 300 -19.47 1.54 8.48
N GLU A 301 -18.97 0.67 7.59
CA GLU A 301 -17.76 0.90 6.77
C GLU A 301 -18.07 0.89 5.28
N SER A 302 -17.17 1.50 4.47
CA SER A 302 -17.26 1.41 3.02
C SER A 302 -16.81 0.04 2.52
N THR A 303 -17.39 -0.40 1.40
CA THR A 303 -16.99 -1.63 0.72
C THR A 303 -15.52 -1.60 0.31
N ASP A 304 -15.02 -0.46 -0.15
CA ASP A 304 -13.61 -0.27 -0.52
C ASP A 304 -12.67 -0.47 0.67
N THR A 305 -13.00 0.08 1.86
CA THR A 305 -12.21 -0.14 3.08
C THR A 305 -12.15 -1.62 3.44
N ILE A 306 -13.26 -2.33 3.31
CA ILE A 306 -13.31 -3.76 3.61
C ILE A 306 -12.43 -4.52 2.62
N GLU A 307 -12.58 -4.31 1.31
CA GLU A 307 -11.85 -5.03 0.28
C GLU A 307 -10.35 -4.74 0.25
N ASP A 308 -9.95 -3.49 0.50
CA ASP A 308 -8.56 -3.07 0.36
C ASP A 308 -7.75 -3.21 1.66
N VAL A 309 -8.41 -3.10 2.83
CA VAL A 309 -7.70 -3.00 4.12
C VAL A 309 -8.02 -4.16 5.07
N ILE A 310 -9.29 -4.57 5.17
CA ILE A 310 -9.73 -5.58 6.16
C ILE A 310 -9.55 -7.00 5.60
N GLU A 311 -10.21 -7.30 4.49
CA GLU A 311 -10.27 -8.66 3.94
C GLU A 311 -8.89 -9.25 3.57
N PRO A 312 -7.94 -8.51 2.93
CA PRO A 312 -6.71 -9.14 2.44
C PRO A 312 -5.91 -9.82 3.54
N TYR A 313 -5.81 -9.17 4.69
CA TYR A 313 -5.12 -9.76 5.84
C TYR A 313 -5.89 -10.93 6.46
N LEU A 314 -7.20 -10.77 6.65
CA LEU A 314 -8.05 -11.81 7.24
C LEU A 314 -8.09 -13.07 6.38
N ILE A 315 -8.12 -12.92 5.05
CA ILE A 315 -8.07 -14.05 4.11
C ILE A 315 -6.71 -14.75 4.18
N GLN A 316 -5.63 -13.97 4.15
CA GLN A 316 -4.27 -14.54 4.22
C GLN A 316 -4.03 -15.28 5.53
N GLN A 317 -4.51 -14.74 6.63
CA GLN A 317 -4.40 -15.38 7.95
C GLN A 317 -5.39 -16.53 8.14
N GLY A 318 -6.26 -16.78 7.16
CA GLY A 318 -7.23 -17.86 7.20
C GLY A 318 -8.38 -17.64 8.19
N PHE A 319 -8.68 -16.38 8.55
CA PHE A 319 -9.87 -16.02 9.32
C PHE A 319 -11.12 -15.93 8.44
N LEU A 320 -10.95 -15.53 7.20
CA LEU A 320 -12.04 -15.26 6.26
C LEU A 320 -11.85 -16.06 4.98
N GLN A 321 -12.94 -16.57 4.44
CA GLN A 321 -13.00 -17.22 3.13
C GLN A 321 -13.94 -16.45 2.20
N ARG A 322 -13.48 -16.19 0.98
CA ARG A 322 -14.29 -15.61 -0.10
C ARG A 322 -14.88 -16.73 -0.95
N THR A 323 -16.19 -16.76 -1.08
CA THR A 323 -16.91 -17.74 -1.90
C THR A 323 -17.76 -17.02 -2.95
N PRO A 324 -18.26 -17.72 -4.00
CA PRO A 324 -19.18 -17.11 -4.97
C PRO A 324 -20.47 -16.55 -4.35
N ARG A 325 -20.87 -17.03 -3.16
CA ARG A 325 -22.05 -16.55 -2.42
C ARG A 325 -21.74 -15.40 -1.46
N GLY A 326 -20.48 -15.11 -1.20
CA GLY A 326 -20.05 -14.05 -0.27
C GLY A 326 -18.95 -14.48 0.68
N ARG A 327 -18.84 -13.77 1.79
CA ARG A 327 -17.82 -13.92 2.82
C ARG A 327 -18.26 -14.90 3.88
N MET A 328 -17.36 -15.81 4.29
CA MET A 328 -17.60 -16.81 5.32
C MET A 328 -16.50 -16.77 6.38
N ALA A 329 -16.87 -16.87 7.63
CA ALA A 329 -15.94 -17.11 8.74
C ALA A 329 -15.41 -18.54 8.66
N THR A 330 -14.13 -18.72 8.96
CA THR A 330 -13.50 -20.03 9.00
C THR A 330 -13.50 -20.61 10.41
N GLU A 331 -13.14 -21.88 10.57
CA GLU A 331 -12.97 -22.51 11.88
C GLU A 331 -11.99 -21.72 12.77
N ARG A 332 -10.90 -21.15 12.17
CA ARG A 332 -9.95 -20.32 12.89
C ARG A 332 -10.61 -19.09 13.53
N THR A 333 -11.60 -18.49 12.85
CA THR A 333 -12.36 -17.37 13.39
C THR A 333 -13.18 -17.79 14.60
N TYR A 334 -13.89 -18.90 14.52
CA TYR A 334 -14.65 -19.41 15.66
C TYR A 334 -13.74 -19.68 16.87
N LEU A 335 -12.60 -20.35 16.64
CA LEU A 335 -11.61 -20.60 17.69
C LEU A 335 -11.05 -19.32 18.31
N HIS A 336 -10.78 -18.30 17.50
CA HIS A 336 -10.28 -17.00 17.97
C HIS A 336 -11.25 -16.31 18.93
N PHE A 337 -12.55 -16.42 18.67
CA PHE A 337 -13.60 -15.87 19.53
C PHE A 337 -14.08 -16.86 20.60
N GLY A 338 -13.41 -18.00 20.79
CA GLY A 338 -13.78 -19.01 21.78
C GLY A 338 -15.09 -19.75 21.48
N LEU A 339 -15.52 -19.71 20.21
CA LEU A 339 -16.75 -20.34 19.74
C LEU A 339 -16.46 -21.71 19.09
N LYS A 340 -17.46 -22.58 19.10
CA LYS A 340 -17.43 -23.83 18.31
C LYS A 340 -18.15 -23.60 16.98
N MET A 341 -17.56 -24.06 15.89
CA MET A 341 -18.25 -24.10 14.60
C MET A 341 -19.30 -25.22 14.64
N GLU A 342 -20.57 -24.84 14.60
CA GLU A 342 -21.64 -25.83 14.39
C GLU A 342 -21.58 -26.30 12.92
N LYS A 343 -21.56 -27.63 12.73
CA LYS A 343 -21.49 -28.27 11.40
C LYS A 343 -22.82 -28.22 10.69
#